data_e8b9af258e4480828a61cd1aa2ae5f46
#
_entry.id   e8b9af258e4480828a61cd1aa2ae5f46
#
_cell.length_a   1.000
_cell.length_b   1.000
_cell.length_c   1.000
_cell.angle_alpha   90.00
_cell.angle_beta   90.00
_cell.angle_gamma   90.00
#
_symmetry.space_group_name_H-M   'P 1'
#
loop_
_entity.id
_entity.type
_entity.pdbx_description
1 polymer ?
#
loop_
_entity_poly.entity_id
_entity_poly.type
_entity_poly.pdbx_seq_one_letter_code
_entity_poly.pdbx_strand_id
1 'polypeptide(L)'
;MIAETHTMGYAMMSFQPAAAIGDERRWKEDYRSLTGDQVWAEIERGAGTRLPWRALQMGDGRCNRTAFGFFLGDRWIPLIDDQRPVDLAARDAFLRHLGGVNVGGTPPQLLAVRLLRALVSHPTATWTGLRWAAGLIRRAGLRPLLTRRVRPMTFVMHSFIPADQVRPAWALLEQGALSSDPAVRATQDRLLACSYTMAHPERDRLVPACVQHAVLDPAENDALRRLLPLHGVAGKPARQGAGHDTAGRCGCVGGQPEASRGPAGSR
;
A
#
# COMPACT_ATOMS: atom_id res chain seq x y z
N MET A 1 10.39 2.95 13.39
CA MET A 1 9.95 2.15 12.23
C MET A 1 10.39 2.76 10.90
N ILE A 2 9.84 3.91 10.41
CA ILE A 2 10.25 4.46 9.09
C ILE A 2 11.76 4.76 9.04
N ALA A 3 12.31 5.41 10.06
CA ALA A 3 13.73 5.74 10.18
C ALA A 3 14.69 4.52 10.17
N GLU A 4 14.21 3.37 10.53
CA GLU A 4 14.97 2.11 10.52
C GLU A 4 14.77 1.37 9.21
N THR A 5 13.52 1.30 8.74
CA THR A 5 13.13 0.48 7.58
C THR A 5 13.64 1.02 6.26
N HIS A 6 13.83 2.36 6.12
CA HIS A 6 14.29 2.96 4.86
C HIS A 6 15.68 2.50 4.42
N THR A 7 16.48 1.93 5.35
CA THR A 7 17.80 1.35 5.05
C THR A 7 17.74 -0.10 4.59
N MET A 8 16.61 -0.80 4.79
CA MET A 8 16.44 -2.25 4.55
C MET A 8 16.19 -2.62 3.08
N GLY A 9 16.13 -1.65 2.17
CA GLY A 9 15.97 -1.90 0.73
C GLY A 9 14.54 -2.07 0.23
N TYR A 10 13.54 -1.84 1.08
CA TYR A 10 12.14 -1.79 0.65
C TYR A 10 11.88 -0.55 -0.22
N ALA A 11 11.11 -0.74 -1.29
CA ALA A 11 10.74 0.35 -2.20
C ALA A 11 9.37 0.98 -1.86
N MET A 12 8.61 0.35 -0.95
CA MET A 12 7.27 0.81 -0.56
C MET A 12 7.00 0.46 0.91
N MET A 13 6.33 1.36 1.60
CA MET A 13 5.70 1.12 2.90
C MET A 13 4.20 1.38 2.79
N SER A 14 3.40 0.37 3.10
CA SER A 14 1.95 0.45 3.10
C SER A 14 1.43 0.44 4.54
N PHE A 15 0.52 1.36 4.83
CA PHE A 15 -0.11 1.53 6.13
C PHE A 15 -1.62 1.31 5.97
N GLN A 16 -2.16 0.42 6.77
CA GLN A 16 -3.59 0.16 6.81
C GLN A 16 -4.09 0.40 8.24
N PRO A 17 -4.81 1.51 8.49
CA PRO A 17 -5.50 1.67 9.75
C PRO A 17 -6.46 0.50 9.97
N ALA A 18 -6.52 0.03 11.19
CA ALA A 18 -7.48 -1.01 11.54
C ALA A 18 -8.92 -0.52 11.29
N ALA A 19 -9.74 -1.38 10.70
CA ALA A 19 -11.14 -1.11 10.41
C ALA A 19 -11.99 -2.36 10.69
N ALA A 20 -13.21 -2.17 11.14
CA ALA A 20 -14.18 -3.26 11.35
C ALA A 20 -14.73 -3.73 10.00
N ILE A 21 -14.04 -4.69 9.36
CA ILE A 21 -14.35 -5.15 7.99
C ILE A 21 -15.22 -6.42 7.91
N GLY A 22 -15.81 -6.85 9.02
CA GLY A 22 -16.78 -7.96 8.96
C GLY A 22 -16.94 -8.78 10.23
N ASP A 23 -15.90 -9.06 10.98
CA ASP A 23 -15.99 -9.83 12.25
C ASP A 23 -15.61 -8.93 13.43
N GLU A 24 -16.64 -8.32 14.04
CA GLU A 24 -16.46 -7.42 15.18
C GLU A 24 -16.07 -8.13 16.47
N ARG A 25 -16.21 -9.45 16.55
CA ARG A 25 -15.87 -10.24 17.76
C ARG A 25 -14.40 -10.18 18.15
N ARG A 26 -13.54 -9.73 17.24
CA ARG A 26 -12.10 -9.57 17.47
C ARG A 26 -11.72 -8.20 18.03
N TRP A 27 -12.65 -7.25 18.05
CA TRP A 27 -12.38 -5.91 18.53
C TRP A 27 -12.57 -5.85 20.04
N LYS A 28 -11.64 -5.19 20.69
CA LYS A 28 -11.73 -4.88 22.11
C LYS A 28 -12.50 -3.56 22.27
N GLU A 29 -13.09 -3.36 23.44
CA GLU A 29 -13.90 -2.18 23.75
C GLU A 29 -13.15 -0.84 23.62
N ASP A 30 -11.82 -0.85 23.70
CA ASP A 30 -10.96 0.33 23.60
C ASP A 30 -10.58 0.70 22.16
N TYR A 31 -11.13 0.03 21.15
CA TYR A 31 -10.86 0.36 19.76
C TYR A 31 -11.28 1.79 19.43
N ARG A 32 -10.31 2.57 18.95
CA ARG A 32 -10.56 3.92 18.43
C ARG A 32 -10.29 3.94 16.92
N SER A 33 -11.30 4.33 16.17
CA SER A 33 -11.14 4.58 14.75
C SER A 33 -10.21 5.79 14.54
N LEU A 34 -9.17 5.60 13.72
CA LEU A 34 -8.29 6.68 13.29
C LEU A 34 -8.75 7.19 11.93
N THR A 35 -8.80 8.51 11.79
CA THR A 35 -9.06 9.12 10.48
C THR A 35 -7.84 8.99 9.57
N GLY A 36 -8.07 8.99 8.24
CA GLY A 36 -6.98 9.00 7.28
C GLY A 36 -6.01 10.19 7.46
N ASP A 37 -6.52 11.34 7.92
CA ASP A 37 -5.68 12.52 8.20
C ASP A 37 -4.76 12.29 9.40
N GLN A 38 -5.26 11.69 10.47
CA GLN A 38 -4.44 11.36 11.65
C GLN A 38 -3.34 10.36 11.29
N VAL A 39 -3.69 9.31 10.56
CA VAL A 39 -2.71 8.30 10.13
C VAL A 39 -1.66 8.92 9.21
N TRP A 40 -2.09 9.74 8.24
CA TRP A 40 -1.15 10.37 7.32
C TRP A 40 -0.20 11.34 8.03
N ALA A 41 -0.69 12.10 9.00
CA ALA A 41 0.15 12.96 9.83
C ALA A 41 1.22 12.19 10.61
N GLU A 42 0.89 10.98 11.12
CA GLU A 42 1.88 10.11 11.77
C GLU A 42 2.93 9.59 10.77
N ILE A 43 2.52 9.26 9.54
CA ILE A 43 3.45 8.83 8.49
C ILE A 43 4.41 9.99 8.12
N GLU A 44 3.89 11.21 7.96
CA GLU A 44 4.70 12.41 7.70
C GLU A 44 5.69 12.69 8.84
N ARG A 45 5.24 12.55 10.08
CA ARG A 45 6.11 12.69 11.25
C ARG A 45 7.22 11.64 11.25
N GLY A 46 6.88 10.40 10.92
CA GLY A 46 7.86 9.31 10.81
C GLY A 46 8.82 9.45 9.64
N ALA A 47 8.39 10.07 8.54
CA ALA A 47 9.21 10.37 7.37
C ALA A 47 10.07 11.64 7.55
N GLY A 48 9.78 12.45 8.58
CA GLY A 48 10.47 13.70 8.86
C GLY A 48 10.20 14.81 7.85
N THR A 49 9.16 14.68 7.03
CA THR A 49 8.81 15.63 5.97
C THR A 49 7.37 15.48 5.53
N ARG A 50 6.84 16.52 4.89
CA ARG A 50 5.54 16.47 4.21
C ARG A 50 5.56 15.48 3.05
N LEU A 51 4.49 14.72 2.91
CA LEU A 51 4.30 13.71 1.86
C LEU A 51 3.18 14.17 0.90
N PRO A 52 3.51 14.69 -0.30
CA PRO A 52 2.56 15.32 -1.21
C PRO A 52 1.71 14.27 -1.95
N TRP A 53 0.70 13.72 -1.30
CA TRP A 53 -0.17 12.68 -1.84
C TRP A 53 -1.18 13.20 -2.88
N ARG A 54 -1.55 14.49 -2.82
CA ARG A 54 -2.52 15.08 -3.77
C ARG A 54 -1.98 15.21 -5.18
N ALA A 55 -0.65 15.16 -5.33
CA ALA A 55 -0.02 15.24 -6.65
C ALA A 55 -0.46 14.11 -7.59
N LEU A 56 -0.64 12.90 -7.05
CA LEU A 56 -1.05 11.70 -7.79
C LEU A 56 -2.19 10.98 -7.07
N GLN A 57 -3.28 11.72 -6.82
CA GLN A 57 -4.47 11.19 -6.16
C GLN A 57 -5.14 10.15 -7.05
N MET A 58 -5.30 8.95 -6.54
CA MET A 58 -6.05 7.84 -7.14
C MET A 58 -7.23 7.48 -6.26
N GLY A 59 -8.44 7.63 -6.79
CA GLY A 59 -9.66 7.39 -6.04
C GLY A 59 -9.93 8.45 -4.95
N ASP A 60 -10.64 8.08 -3.91
CA ASP A 60 -10.99 8.97 -2.80
C ASP A 60 -9.83 9.14 -1.82
N GLY A 61 -9.45 10.38 -1.52
CA GLY A 61 -8.33 10.71 -0.61
C GLY A 61 -8.57 10.35 0.86
N ARG A 62 -9.79 10.01 1.23
CA ARG A 62 -10.11 9.42 2.55
C ARG A 62 -9.72 7.95 2.62
N CYS A 63 -9.68 7.26 1.46
CA CYS A 63 -9.40 5.83 1.36
C CYS A 63 -7.97 5.54 0.93
N ASN A 64 -7.44 6.30 -0.02
CA ASN A 64 -6.12 6.03 -0.59
C ASN A 64 -5.30 7.30 -0.67
N ARG A 65 -4.07 7.24 -0.16
CA ARG A 65 -3.06 8.30 -0.28
C ARG A 65 -1.75 7.66 -0.67
N THR A 66 -1.10 8.19 -1.68
CA THR A 66 0.18 7.69 -2.14
C THR A 66 1.13 8.86 -2.41
N ALA A 67 2.31 8.80 -1.79
CA ALA A 67 3.38 9.75 -2.04
C ALA A 67 4.60 9.02 -2.61
N PHE A 68 4.95 9.34 -3.85
CA PHE A 68 6.09 8.77 -4.55
C PHE A 68 7.34 9.60 -4.30
N GLY A 69 8.43 8.93 -3.94
CA GLY A 69 9.69 9.60 -3.67
C GLY A 69 10.84 8.63 -3.45
N PHE A 70 11.91 9.16 -2.92
CA PHE A 70 13.10 8.38 -2.59
C PHE A 70 13.84 9.00 -1.41
N PHE A 71 14.55 8.17 -0.68
CA PHE A 71 15.53 8.62 0.31
C PHE A 71 16.88 8.89 -0.33
N LEU A 72 17.48 9.99 0.08
CA LEU A 72 18.85 10.35 -0.23
C LEU A 72 19.60 10.59 1.10
N GLY A 73 20.30 9.57 1.58
CA GLY A 73 20.66 9.47 2.99
C GLY A 73 19.39 9.31 3.83
N ASP A 74 19.20 10.15 4.82
CA ASP A 74 18.05 10.11 5.73
C ASP A 74 16.93 11.08 5.34
N ARG A 75 17.11 11.81 4.23
CA ARG A 75 16.11 12.77 3.74
C ARG A 75 15.27 12.17 2.63
N TRP A 76 13.95 12.12 2.83
CA TRP A 76 13.02 11.75 1.77
C TRP A 76 12.73 12.94 0.84
N ILE A 77 12.67 12.68 -0.47
CA ILE A 77 12.48 13.68 -1.52
C ILE A 77 11.31 13.23 -2.40
N PRO A 78 10.27 14.06 -2.56
CA PRO A 78 9.15 13.73 -3.44
C PRO A 78 9.56 13.78 -4.91
N LEU A 79 9.09 12.82 -5.70
CA LEU A 79 9.18 12.86 -7.17
C LEU A 79 8.32 13.99 -7.73
N ILE A 80 7.09 14.11 -7.22
CA ILE A 80 6.14 15.15 -7.60
C ILE A 80 5.69 15.86 -6.33
N ASP A 81 5.84 17.17 -6.29
CA ASP A 81 5.40 18.02 -5.20
C ASP A 81 4.16 18.80 -5.62
N ASP A 82 3.04 18.60 -4.92
CA ASP A 82 1.74 19.22 -5.22
C ASP A 82 1.71 20.76 -4.98
N GLN A 83 2.73 21.31 -4.35
CA GLN A 83 2.91 22.75 -4.18
C GLN A 83 3.75 23.39 -5.30
N ARG A 84 4.21 22.62 -6.28
CA ARG A 84 5.07 23.09 -7.37
C ARG A 84 4.36 23.01 -8.72
N PRO A 85 4.02 24.14 -9.35
CA PRO A 85 3.35 24.14 -10.65
C PRO A 85 4.10 23.40 -11.74
N VAL A 86 5.45 23.42 -11.72
CA VAL A 86 6.27 22.68 -12.69
C VAL A 86 6.14 21.17 -12.51
N ASP A 87 6.09 20.70 -11.27
CA ASP A 87 5.92 19.27 -10.96
C ASP A 87 4.53 18.77 -11.40
N LEU A 88 3.49 19.57 -11.17
CA LEU A 88 2.14 19.26 -11.61
C LEU A 88 2.02 19.27 -13.14
N ALA A 89 2.63 20.24 -13.80
CA ALA A 89 2.67 20.29 -15.26
C ALA A 89 3.42 19.09 -15.87
N ALA A 90 4.52 18.65 -15.24
CA ALA A 90 5.26 17.46 -15.66
C ALA A 90 4.44 16.17 -15.45
N ARG A 91 3.71 16.05 -14.33
CA ARG A 91 2.76 14.97 -14.10
C ARG A 91 1.69 14.90 -15.19
N ASP A 92 1.08 16.04 -15.50
CA ASP A 92 0.00 16.11 -16.51
C ASP A 92 0.51 15.77 -17.91
N ALA A 93 1.72 16.23 -18.25
CA ALA A 93 2.38 15.85 -19.50
C ALA A 93 2.68 14.35 -19.54
N PHE A 94 3.20 13.77 -18.46
CA PHE A 94 3.46 12.34 -18.35
C PHE A 94 2.17 11.52 -18.52
N LEU A 95 1.13 11.83 -17.77
CA LEU A 95 -0.15 11.11 -17.85
C LEU A 95 -0.78 11.20 -19.24
N ARG A 96 -0.70 12.36 -19.88
CA ARG A 96 -1.26 12.58 -21.22
C ARG A 96 -0.53 11.81 -22.32
N HIS A 97 0.79 11.74 -22.26
CA HIS A 97 1.61 11.22 -23.37
C HIS A 97 2.20 9.84 -23.08
N LEU A 98 2.33 9.45 -21.81
CA LEU A 98 2.98 8.21 -21.38
C LEU A 98 2.12 7.36 -20.46
N GLY A 99 0.95 7.84 -20.00
CA GLY A 99 0.09 7.14 -19.03
C GLY A 99 -0.39 5.75 -19.48
N GLY A 100 -0.43 5.49 -20.79
CA GLY A 100 -0.76 4.16 -21.35
C GLY A 100 0.45 3.23 -21.55
N VAL A 101 1.65 3.65 -21.19
CA VAL A 101 2.85 2.82 -21.36
C VAL A 101 3.00 1.87 -20.19
N ASN A 102 2.85 0.57 -20.44
CA ASN A 102 3.12 -0.45 -19.44
C ASN A 102 4.63 -0.62 -19.25
N VAL A 103 5.15 -0.06 -18.16
CA VAL A 103 6.58 -0.12 -17.84
C VAL A 103 6.98 -1.52 -17.34
N GLY A 104 6.11 -2.19 -16.58
CA GLY A 104 6.44 -3.46 -15.92
C GLY A 104 6.50 -4.71 -16.82
N GLY A 105 5.90 -4.64 -18.03
CA GLY A 105 5.87 -5.79 -18.95
C GLY A 105 6.51 -5.52 -20.31
N THR A 106 7.10 -4.33 -20.50
CA THR A 106 7.69 -3.92 -21.77
C THR A 106 9.21 -4.16 -21.78
N PRO A 107 9.79 -4.83 -22.79
CA PRO A 107 11.24 -4.98 -22.91
C PRO A 107 11.93 -3.61 -22.88
N PRO A 108 13.09 -3.48 -22.19
CA PRO A 108 13.75 -2.19 -21.99
C PRO A 108 14.05 -1.43 -23.29
N GLN A 109 14.42 -2.14 -24.36
CA GLN A 109 14.70 -1.54 -25.66
C GLN A 109 13.44 -0.91 -26.28
N LEU A 110 12.30 -1.63 -26.20
CA LEU A 110 11.04 -1.13 -26.72
C LEU A 110 10.52 0.04 -25.86
N LEU A 111 10.72 -0.04 -24.55
CA LEU A 111 10.40 1.08 -23.64
C LEU A 111 11.22 2.32 -23.99
N ALA A 112 12.55 2.17 -24.22
CA ALA A 112 13.42 3.26 -24.62
C ALA A 112 12.98 3.90 -25.94
N VAL A 113 12.62 3.09 -26.95
CA VAL A 113 12.12 3.59 -28.24
C VAL A 113 10.80 4.36 -28.06
N ARG A 114 9.85 3.83 -27.26
CA ARG A 114 8.58 4.51 -26.97
C ARG A 114 8.79 5.85 -26.27
N LEU A 115 9.67 5.88 -25.27
CA LEU A 115 10.03 7.09 -24.54
C LEU A 115 10.69 8.12 -25.48
N LEU A 116 11.68 7.69 -26.27
CA LEU A 116 12.35 8.57 -27.22
C LEU A 116 11.36 9.16 -28.26
N ARG A 117 10.49 8.30 -28.81
CA ARG A 117 9.43 8.77 -29.73
C ARG A 117 8.52 9.79 -29.06
N ALA A 118 8.08 9.54 -27.83
CA ALA A 118 7.24 10.50 -27.11
C ALA A 118 7.96 11.83 -26.86
N LEU A 119 9.23 11.78 -26.47
CA LEU A 119 10.05 12.97 -26.24
C LEU A 119 10.23 13.81 -27.50
N VAL A 120 10.49 13.17 -28.65
CA VAL A 120 10.65 13.86 -29.93
C VAL A 120 9.32 14.40 -30.45
N SER A 121 8.24 13.62 -30.31
CA SER A 121 6.91 14.01 -30.80
C SER A 121 6.23 15.13 -29.98
N HIS A 122 6.69 15.36 -28.74
CA HIS A 122 6.07 16.34 -27.82
C HIS A 122 7.11 17.28 -27.19
N PRO A 123 7.71 18.21 -27.96
CA PRO A 123 8.83 19.04 -27.48
C PRO A 123 8.47 19.91 -26.26
N THR A 124 7.22 20.39 -26.17
CA THR A 124 6.76 21.16 -24.99
C THR A 124 6.69 20.31 -23.73
N ALA A 125 6.20 19.07 -23.84
CA ALA A 125 6.18 18.12 -22.73
C ALA A 125 7.61 17.73 -22.31
N THR A 126 8.50 17.55 -23.29
CA THR A 126 9.93 17.28 -23.05
C THR A 126 10.58 18.43 -22.30
N TRP A 127 10.34 19.66 -22.71
CA TRP A 127 10.85 20.85 -22.00
C TRP A 127 10.33 20.92 -20.55
N THR A 128 9.04 20.64 -20.36
CA THR A 128 8.44 20.57 -19.02
C THR A 128 9.10 19.49 -18.16
N GLY A 129 9.33 18.32 -18.74
CA GLY A 129 10.06 17.23 -18.09
C GLY A 129 11.51 17.60 -17.70
N LEU A 130 12.22 18.29 -18.57
CA LEU A 130 13.58 18.78 -18.28
C LEU A 130 13.58 19.81 -17.14
N ARG A 131 12.64 20.74 -17.12
CA ARG A 131 12.49 21.70 -16.03
C ARG A 131 12.16 21.01 -14.70
N TRP A 132 11.30 20.00 -14.72
CA TRP A 132 11.00 19.17 -13.57
C TRP A 132 12.25 18.44 -13.07
N ALA A 133 13.00 17.77 -13.97
CA ALA A 133 14.23 17.05 -13.63
C ALA A 133 15.27 17.98 -13.01
N ALA A 134 15.49 19.18 -13.59
CA ALA A 134 16.36 20.18 -13.03
C ALA A 134 15.89 20.65 -11.64
N GLY A 135 14.58 20.80 -11.44
CA GLY A 135 13.97 21.10 -10.16
C GLY A 135 14.19 19.98 -9.13
N LEU A 136 14.05 18.72 -9.54
CA LEU A 136 14.30 17.55 -8.70
C LEU A 136 15.77 17.45 -8.28
N ILE A 137 16.70 17.61 -9.23
CA ILE A 137 18.14 17.64 -8.95
C ILE A 137 18.49 18.75 -7.97
N ARG A 138 17.89 19.92 -8.10
CA ARG A 138 18.11 21.04 -7.17
C ARG A 138 17.60 20.73 -5.76
N ARG A 139 16.43 20.07 -5.64
CA ARG A 139 15.89 19.62 -4.33
C ARG A 139 16.77 18.54 -3.69
N ALA A 140 17.23 17.60 -4.48
CA ALA A 140 18.10 16.51 -4.03
C ALA A 140 19.51 17.03 -3.66
N GLY A 141 20.01 17.99 -4.43
CA GLY A 141 21.39 18.43 -4.41
C GLY A 141 22.29 17.54 -5.27
N LEU A 142 23.08 18.13 -6.13
CA LEU A 142 23.94 17.38 -7.07
C LEU A 142 24.96 16.50 -6.33
N ARG A 143 25.66 17.08 -5.34
CA ARG A 143 26.66 16.37 -4.55
C ARG A 143 26.07 15.14 -3.81
N PRO A 144 24.96 15.24 -3.06
CA PRO A 144 24.31 14.08 -2.45
C PRO A 144 23.89 13.01 -3.48
N LEU A 145 23.38 13.40 -4.65
CA LEU A 145 23.01 12.44 -5.71
C LEU A 145 24.20 11.63 -6.23
N LEU A 146 25.39 12.23 -6.27
CA LEU A 146 26.61 11.56 -6.72
C LEU A 146 27.31 10.76 -5.61
N THR A 147 27.13 11.13 -4.35
CA THR A 147 27.88 10.55 -3.22
C THR A 147 27.06 9.64 -2.31
N ARG A 148 25.73 9.71 -2.37
CA ARG A 148 24.83 8.92 -1.52
C ARG A 148 24.01 7.94 -2.33
N ARG A 149 23.68 6.81 -1.73
CA ARG A 149 22.79 5.83 -2.35
C ARG A 149 21.36 6.40 -2.39
N VAL A 150 20.78 6.40 -3.59
CA VAL A 150 19.36 6.69 -3.81
C VAL A 150 18.57 5.43 -3.51
N ARG A 151 17.55 5.53 -2.63
CA ARG A 151 16.68 4.42 -2.26
C ARG A 151 15.24 4.82 -2.56
N PRO A 152 14.58 4.25 -3.59
CA PRO A 152 13.17 4.47 -3.83
C PRO A 152 12.37 4.14 -2.57
N MET A 153 11.40 4.99 -2.25
CA MET A 153 10.46 4.72 -1.15
C MET A 153 9.14 5.43 -1.42
N THR A 154 8.12 4.64 -1.64
CA THR A 154 6.74 5.09 -1.79
C THR A 154 6.00 4.88 -0.47
N PHE A 155 5.31 5.90 0.01
CA PHE A 155 4.40 5.77 1.14
C PHE A 155 2.99 5.63 0.64
N VAL A 156 2.30 4.59 1.10
CA VAL A 156 0.91 4.29 0.73
C VAL A 156 0.08 4.15 1.99
N MET A 157 -1.10 4.73 1.99
CA MET A 157 -2.11 4.51 3.02
C MET A 157 -3.41 4.03 2.36
N HIS A 158 -3.92 2.91 2.84
CA HIS A 158 -5.24 2.40 2.50
C HIS A 158 -6.13 2.38 3.74
N SER A 159 -7.25 3.10 3.70
CA SER A 159 -8.25 3.07 4.76
C SER A 159 -9.51 2.36 4.26
N PHE A 160 -9.86 1.27 4.92
CA PHE A 160 -11.11 0.59 4.66
C PHE A 160 -12.29 1.32 5.31
N ILE A 161 -13.44 1.19 4.69
CA ILE A 161 -14.71 1.67 5.26
C ILE A 161 -15.23 0.57 6.19
N PRO A 162 -15.72 0.90 7.40
CA PRO A 162 -16.35 -0.07 8.29
C PRO A 162 -17.51 -0.81 7.63
N ALA A 163 -17.68 -2.09 7.94
CA ALA A 163 -18.65 -2.97 7.28
C ALA A 163 -20.11 -2.53 7.47
N ASP A 164 -20.43 -1.95 8.62
CA ASP A 164 -21.74 -1.39 8.93
C ASP A 164 -22.14 -0.24 7.99
N GLN A 165 -21.16 0.54 7.52
CA GLN A 165 -21.36 1.60 6.54
C GLN A 165 -21.39 1.08 5.10
N VAL A 166 -20.56 0.07 4.79
CA VAL A 166 -20.46 -0.50 3.43
C VAL A 166 -21.75 -1.21 3.04
N ARG A 167 -22.29 -2.06 3.92
CA ARG A 167 -23.43 -2.92 3.59
C ARG A 167 -24.68 -2.15 3.10
N PRO A 168 -25.20 -1.15 3.82
CA PRO A 168 -26.37 -0.41 3.35
C PRO A 168 -26.08 0.42 2.10
N ALA A 169 -24.89 1.01 1.99
CA ALA A 169 -24.49 1.80 0.83
C ALA A 169 -24.38 0.93 -0.44
N TRP A 170 -23.80 -0.27 -0.31
CA TRP A 170 -23.65 -1.20 -1.41
C TRP A 170 -24.99 -1.79 -1.87
N ALA A 171 -25.86 -2.18 -0.93
CA ALA A 171 -27.18 -2.72 -1.26
C ALA A 171 -28.02 -1.75 -2.12
N LEU A 172 -27.91 -0.45 -1.86
CA LEU A 172 -28.56 0.57 -2.71
C LEU A 172 -27.87 0.70 -4.07
N LEU A 173 -26.54 0.66 -4.13
CA LEU A 173 -25.80 0.72 -5.41
C LEU A 173 -26.11 -0.47 -6.32
N GLU A 174 -26.30 -1.67 -5.76
CA GLU A 174 -26.73 -2.85 -6.54
C GLU A 174 -28.13 -2.68 -7.15
N GLN A 175 -28.99 -1.88 -6.52
CA GLN A 175 -30.31 -1.53 -7.04
C GLN A 175 -30.27 -0.31 -7.99
N GLY A 176 -29.09 0.26 -8.25
CA GLY A 176 -28.94 1.47 -9.04
C GLY A 176 -29.44 2.73 -8.32
N ALA A 177 -29.63 2.69 -7.00
CA ALA A 177 -30.18 3.75 -6.21
C ALA A 177 -29.11 4.54 -5.45
N LEU A 178 -29.29 5.84 -5.38
CA LEU A 178 -28.47 6.75 -4.58
C LEU A 178 -29.24 7.20 -3.37
N SER A 179 -28.62 7.12 -2.19
CA SER A 179 -29.25 7.49 -0.93
C SER A 179 -29.47 8.99 -0.79
N SER A 180 -30.59 9.38 -0.17
CA SER A 180 -30.82 10.72 0.31
C SER A 180 -30.17 11.00 1.67
N ASP A 181 -29.80 9.97 2.41
CA ASP A 181 -29.01 10.10 3.65
C ASP A 181 -27.59 10.53 3.31
N PRO A 182 -27.11 11.68 3.82
CA PRO A 182 -25.76 12.19 3.49
C PRO A 182 -24.62 11.23 3.89
N ALA A 183 -24.75 10.49 4.98
CA ALA A 183 -23.71 9.58 5.46
C ALA A 183 -23.61 8.35 4.55
N VAL A 184 -24.75 7.75 4.19
CA VAL A 184 -24.81 6.63 3.24
C VAL A 184 -24.35 7.09 1.87
N ARG A 185 -24.77 8.27 1.42
CA ARG A 185 -24.34 8.85 0.14
C ARG A 185 -22.84 9.08 0.09
N ALA A 186 -22.25 9.65 1.14
CA ALA A 186 -20.79 9.82 1.22
C ALA A 186 -20.03 8.48 1.14
N THR A 187 -20.61 7.41 1.66
CA THR A 187 -20.05 6.06 1.52
C THR A 187 -20.20 5.53 0.10
N GLN A 188 -21.35 5.73 -0.55
CA GLN A 188 -21.55 5.39 -1.96
C GLN A 188 -20.52 6.09 -2.86
N ASP A 189 -20.32 7.40 -2.66
CA ASP A 189 -19.36 8.18 -3.43
C ASP A 189 -17.92 7.64 -3.27
N ARG A 190 -17.54 7.22 -2.04
CA ARG A 190 -16.25 6.57 -1.78
C ARG A 190 -16.12 5.22 -2.49
N LEU A 191 -17.18 4.41 -2.50
CA LEU A 191 -17.19 3.10 -3.17
C LEU A 191 -17.09 3.26 -4.69
N LEU A 192 -17.80 4.23 -5.27
CA LEU A 192 -17.77 4.52 -6.70
C LEU A 192 -16.42 5.09 -7.15
N ALA A 193 -15.76 5.88 -6.30
CA ALA A 193 -14.43 6.42 -6.56
C ALA A 193 -13.28 5.44 -6.21
N CYS A 194 -13.58 4.19 -5.83
CA CYS A 194 -12.57 3.25 -5.35
C CYS A 194 -11.57 2.89 -6.45
N SER A 195 -10.29 3.15 -6.20
CA SER A 195 -9.19 2.73 -7.06
C SER A 195 -8.59 1.37 -6.68
N TYR A 196 -8.96 0.86 -5.51
CA TYR A 196 -8.53 -0.46 -5.02
C TYR A 196 -9.67 -1.46 -5.20
N THR A 197 -9.73 -2.05 -6.39
CA THR A 197 -10.76 -3.00 -6.77
C THR A 197 -10.20 -4.42 -6.86
N MET A 198 -11.04 -5.40 -6.57
CA MET A 198 -10.71 -6.83 -6.58
C MET A 198 -11.60 -7.57 -7.56
N ALA A 199 -11.04 -8.57 -8.25
CA ALA A 199 -11.82 -9.51 -9.04
C ALA A 199 -12.49 -10.53 -8.11
N HIS A 200 -13.77 -10.71 -8.25
CA HIS A 200 -14.53 -11.73 -7.51
C HIS A 200 -14.91 -12.88 -8.46
N PRO A 201 -14.68 -14.16 -8.08
CA PRO A 201 -14.91 -15.30 -8.96
C PRO A 201 -16.35 -15.42 -9.48
N GLU A 202 -17.34 -15.09 -8.65
CA GLU A 202 -18.77 -15.17 -8.98
C GLU A 202 -19.32 -13.87 -9.60
N ARG A 203 -18.49 -12.85 -9.73
CA ARG A 203 -18.88 -11.55 -10.29
C ARG A 203 -18.03 -11.26 -11.51
N ASP A 204 -18.62 -11.18 -12.66
CA ASP A 204 -17.93 -10.85 -13.93
C ASP A 204 -17.52 -9.36 -13.99
N ARG A 205 -17.13 -8.82 -12.84
CA ARG A 205 -16.70 -7.42 -12.69
C ARG A 205 -15.79 -7.23 -11.48
N LEU A 206 -14.99 -6.16 -11.53
CA LEU A 206 -14.23 -5.69 -10.39
C LEU A 206 -15.16 -5.06 -9.35
N VAL A 207 -14.94 -5.38 -8.08
CA VAL A 207 -15.66 -4.81 -6.94
C VAL A 207 -14.71 -4.02 -6.03
N PRO A 208 -15.16 -2.96 -5.35
CA PRO A 208 -14.35 -2.28 -4.36
C PRO A 208 -13.88 -3.24 -3.26
N ALA A 209 -12.62 -3.12 -2.82
CA ALA A 209 -12.08 -4.00 -1.79
C ALA A 209 -12.87 -3.98 -0.48
N CYS A 210 -13.45 -2.82 -0.11
CA CYS A 210 -14.33 -2.74 1.05
C CYS A 210 -15.59 -3.61 0.89
N VAL A 211 -16.14 -3.70 -0.33
CA VAL A 211 -17.30 -4.57 -0.63
C VAL A 211 -16.87 -6.03 -0.57
N GLN A 212 -15.72 -6.37 -1.18
CA GLN A 212 -15.18 -7.72 -1.09
C GLN A 212 -15.15 -8.19 0.36
N HIS A 213 -14.50 -7.44 1.23
CA HIS A 213 -14.28 -7.85 2.62
C HIS A 213 -15.53 -7.75 3.52
N ALA A 214 -16.38 -6.73 3.32
CA ALA A 214 -17.52 -6.51 4.19
C ALA A 214 -18.80 -7.27 3.78
N VAL A 215 -18.95 -7.59 2.50
CA VAL A 215 -20.18 -8.17 1.95
C VAL A 215 -19.97 -9.58 1.37
N LEU A 216 -18.97 -9.73 0.51
CA LEU A 216 -18.80 -10.96 -0.27
C LEU A 216 -18.05 -12.05 0.50
N ASP A 217 -16.87 -11.75 1.04
CA ASP A 217 -16.07 -12.70 1.81
C ASP A 217 -16.81 -13.33 3.00
N PRO A 218 -17.61 -12.60 3.80
CA PRO A 218 -18.38 -13.20 4.88
C PRO A 218 -19.40 -14.22 4.40
N ALA A 219 -20.08 -13.95 3.26
CA ALA A 219 -21.07 -14.87 2.69
C ALA A 219 -20.39 -16.14 2.16
N GLU A 220 -19.27 -16.01 1.46
CA GLU A 220 -18.47 -17.15 0.99
C GLU A 220 -17.89 -17.97 2.13
N ASN A 221 -17.31 -17.31 3.13
CA ASN A 221 -16.75 -17.98 4.29
C ASN A 221 -17.82 -18.76 5.07
N ASP A 222 -19.04 -18.25 5.16
CA ASP A 222 -20.16 -18.98 5.78
C ASP A 222 -20.58 -20.19 4.94
N ALA A 223 -20.61 -20.07 3.61
CA ALA A 223 -20.89 -21.17 2.71
C ALA A 223 -19.78 -22.25 2.80
N LEU A 224 -18.52 -21.86 2.78
CA LEU A 224 -17.38 -22.77 2.92
C LEU A 224 -17.37 -23.50 4.28
N ARG A 225 -17.72 -22.82 5.36
CA ARG A 225 -17.84 -23.45 6.69
C ARG A 225 -18.93 -24.51 6.75
N ARG A 226 -20.00 -24.37 5.96
CA ARG A 226 -21.06 -25.39 5.84
C ARG A 226 -20.62 -26.59 5.01
N LEU A 227 -19.86 -26.34 3.93
CA LEU A 227 -19.37 -27.38 3.02
C LEU A 227 -18.17 -28.15 3.60
N LEU A 228 -17.29 -27.45 4.30
CA LEU A 228 -16.09 -27.99 4.93
C LEU A 228 -16.16 -27.69 6.43
N PRO A 229 -16.98 -28.44 7.22
CA PRO A 229 -16.97 -28.27 8.65
C PRO A 229 -15.55 -28.54 9.14
N LEU A 230 -14.81 -27.48 9.43
CA LEU A 230 -13.55 -27.56 10.13
C LEU A 230 -13.92 -28.11 11.51
N HIS A 231 -13.77 -29.42 11.66
CA HIS A 231 -13.78 -30.01 12.99
C HIS A 231 -12.73 -29.24 13.78
N GLY A 232 -13.20 -28.43 14.74
CA GLY A 232 -12.29 -27.68 15.59
C GLY A 232 -11.24 -28.68 16.06
N VAL A 233 -9.97 -28.39 15.82
CA VAL A 233 -8.90 -29.06 16.52
C VAL A 233 -9.30 -28.89 17.97
N ALA A 234 -9.84 -29.95 18.54
CA ALA A 234 -10.29 -29.96 19.94
C ALA A 234 -9.10 -29.49 20.74
N GLY A 235 -9.18 -28.27 21.26
CA GLY A 235 -8.11 -27.70 22.03
C GLY A 235 -7.80 -28.73 23.12
N LYS A 236 -6.56 -29.26 23.12
CA LYS A 236 -6.12 -30.08 24.22
C LYS A 236 -6.53 -29.34 25.49
N PRO A 237 -7.32 -29.98 26.40
CA PRO A 237 -7.68 -29.32 27.63
C PRO A 237 -6.38 -28.84 28.27
N ALA A 238 -6.34 -27.58 28.66
CA ALA A 238 -5.22 -27.03 29.40
C ALA A 238 -4.97 -27.95 30.55
N ARG A 239 -3.81 -28.61 30.60
CA ARG A 239 -3.39 -29.41 31.75
C ARG A 239 -3.35 -28.41 32.91
N GLN A 240 -4.30 -28.56 33.82
CA GLN A 240 -4.22 -27.93 35.14
C GLN A 240 -2.90 -28.34 35.75
N GLY A 241 -2.03 -27.36 35.93
CA GLY A 241 -0.72 -27.57 36.52
C GLY A 241 -0.85 -28.09 37.91
N ALA A 242 -0.41 -29.34 38.12
CA ALA A 242 0.07 -29.78 39.41
C ALA A 242 1.40 -29.08 39.67
N GLY A 243 1.45 -28.31 40.73
CA GLY A 243 2.69 -27.68 41.16
C GLY A 243 3.75 -28.72 41.53
N HIS A 244 4.96 -28.46 41.08
CA HIS A 244 6.16 -28.95 41.73
C HIS A 244 7.29 -27.93 41.54
N ASP A 245 7.66 -27.35 42.65
CA ASP A 245 8.98 -26.76 42.90
C ASP A 245 10.08 -27.74 42.50
N THR A 246 11.06 -27.28 41.76
CA THR A 246 12.47 -27.58 42.07
C THR A 246 13.38 -26.72 41.18
N ALA A 247 14.28 -26.04 41.84
CA ALA A 247 15.43 -25.35 41.27
C ALA A 247 16.37 -26.33 40.54
N GLY A 248 16.92 -25.96 39.38
CA GLY A 248 17.91 -26.79 38.70
C GLY A 248 18.56 -26.10 37.50
N ARG A 249 19.62 -25.38 37.74
CA ARG A 249 20.83 -25.14 36.91
C ARG A 249 20.72 -25.08 35.40
N CYS A 250 21.05 -23.90 34.87
CA CYS A 250 21.59 -23.67 33.53
C CYS A 250 22.84 -24.51 33.25
N GLY A 251 22.82 -25.28 32.17
CA GLY A 251 23.98 -25.90 31.56
C GLY A 251 24.05 -25.51 30.11
N CYS A 252 24.94 -24.58 29.77
CA CYS A 252 25.29 -24.27 28.41
C CYS A 252 26.17 -25.40 27.84
N VAL A 253 25.74 -26.04 26.76
CA VAL A 253 26.62 -26.87 25.90
C VAL A 253 26.53 -26.34 24.50
N GLY A 254 27.66 -25.81 24.02
CA GLY A 254 27.87 -25.41 22.66
C GLY A 254 28.01 -26.63 21.74
N GLY A 255 27.42 -26.56 20.57
CA GLY A 255 27.62 -27.51 19.47
C GLY A 255 27.66 -26.73 18.18
N GLN A 256 28.85 -26.59 17.62
CA GLN A 256 29.04 -26.16 16.22
C GLN A 256 28.67 -27.33 15.29
N PRO A 257 28.05 -27.08 14.14
CA PRO A 257 28.06 -28.05 13.06
C PRO A 257 29.20 -27.78 12.08
N GLU A 258 29.96 -28.82 11.82
CA GLU A 258 31.03 -28.93 10.84
C GLU A 258 30.57 -28.68 9.40
N ALA A 259 31.42 -28.00 8.66
CA ALA A 259 31.33 -27.82 7.22
C ALA A 259 31.73 -29.12 6.49
N SER A 260 30.80 -29.73 5.76
CA SER A 260 31.12 -30.80 4.80
C SER A 260 31.45 -30.18 3.44
N ARG A 261 32.70 -30.34 3.05
CA ARG A 261 33.21 -30.18 1.67
C ARG A 261 32.73 -31.36 0.81
N GLY A 262 32.09 -31.09 -0.30
CA GLY A 262 31.85 -32.06 -1.37
C GLY A 262 32.61 -31.66 -2.65
N PRO A 263 32.95 -32.61 -3.57
CA PRO A 263 34.07 -32.48 -4.45
C PRO A 263 33.77 -31.84 -5.80
N ALA A 264 34.84 -31.31 -6.39
CA ALA A 264 34.93 -30.84 -7.77
C ALA A 264 34.69 -31.96 -8.79
N GLY A 265 33.91 -31.67 -9.83
CA GLY A 265 33.71 -32.49 -11.02
C GLY A 265 33.75 -31.64 -12.27
N SER A 266 34.81 -31.87 -13.03
CA SER A 266 35.16 -31.36 -14.35
C SER A 266 34.11 -31.70 -15.43
N ARG A 267 33.72 -30.78 -16.25
CA ARG A 267 33.87 -30.65 -17.73
C ARG A 267 33.21 -29.39 -18.23
#